data_05de44ac427dc9644c4348d8e8e02824
#
_entry.id   05de44ac427dc9644c4348d8e8e02824
#
_cell.length_a   1.000
_cell.length_b   1.000
_cell.length_c   1.000
_cell.angle_alpha   90.00
_cell.angle_beta   90.00
_cell.angle_gamma   90.00
#
_symmetry.space_group_name_H-M   'P 1'
#
loop_
_entity.id
_entity.type
_entity.pdbx_description
1 polymer ?
#
loop_
_entity_poly.entity_id
_entity_poly.type
_entity_poly.pdbx_seq_one_letter_code
_entity_poly.pdbx_strand_id
1 'polypeptide(L)'
;MTVPFELSSKWKRRVYPWRNDGRPIRRDSIEPLSVQHYVAEVAGALRERLAAPESDRRLTTVVEQCDWNTPDSVSLGVLLSCGARNNRAVRLLKWLTQTHGVHAALAAWMESRHIRSWPEYTAYSYNHRSALCYHTEPLGMWANDQTRYLRAQLVCCSDDDYTMALDALSTDRVDATTGAFLAPTSEELIHRALAGGPFTGMTFETLLAAVHTPEQLNELVDRTTSYDSWSSGTEHMSGYATAAARVGSAAIAAIGKKLDNGSTVADTAELVELLSMCPSAEAFQALLSRQQCKGARQSLRALTILAPEIGLTELSRSGSNVGRAMMQAYARSHPDIVTELTPALDSDVAKTIEDLAEIHDPLPESAAPPAVLQDQSNLVTQALRSTPGWLMPEMLPQVAMVDGQFGIPRANIVPLITLCRLS
;
A
#
# COMPACT_ATOMS: atom_id res chain seq x y z
N MET A 1 -27.39 9.56 1.61
CA MET A 1 -26.86 8.27 2.16
C MET A 1 -25.34 8.28 2.03
N THR A 2 -24.60 8.15 3.13
CA THR A 2 -23.14 8.01 3.08
C THR A 2 -22.77 6.62 2.56
N VAL A 3 -22.18 6.56 1.38
CA VAL A 3 -21.65 5.30 0.84
C VAL A 3 -20.47 4.89 1.74
N PRO A 4 -20.46 3.66 2.29
CA PRO A 4 -19.36 3.23 3.14
C PRO A 4 -18.07 3.16 2.33
N PHE A 5 -16.96 3.61 2.92
CA PHE A 5 -15.64 3.43 2.34
C PHE A 5 -15.29 1.95 2.28
N GLU A 6 -14.99 1.46 1.08
CA GLU A 6 -14.62 0.05 0.89
C GLU A 6 -13.41 -0.10 -0.04
N LEU A 7 -12.33 -0.63 0.51
CA LEU A 7 -11.13 -0.94 -0.27
C LEU A 7 -11.38 -2.11 -1.23
N SER A 8 -10.87 -2.02 -2.45
CA SER A 8 -10.84 -3.13 -3.39
C SER A 8 -10.01 -4.31 -2.88
N SER A 9 -10.21 -5.51 -3.45
CA SER A 9 -9.44 -6.71 -3.08
C SER A 9 -7.92 -6.53 -3.24
N LYS A 10 -7.48 -5.71 -4.19
CA LYS A 10 -6.08 -5.33 -4.38
C LYS A 10 -5.54 -4.60 -3.14
N TRP A 11 -6.27 -3.60 -2.67
CA TRP A 11 -5.89 -2.77 -1.54
C TRP A 11 -6.08 -3.46 -0.20
N LYS A 12 -7.15 -4.25 -0.03
CA LYS A 12 -7.35 -5.09 1.18
C LYS A 12 -6.14 -6.00 1.46
N ARG A 13 -5.46 -6.49 0.41
CA ARG A 13 -4.26 -7.33 0.56
C ARG A 13 -3.01 -6.57 1.02
N ARG A 14 -2.98 -5.25 0.88
CA ARG A 14 -1.87 -4.37 1.30
C ARG A 14 -2.03 -3.83 2.71
N VAL A 15 -3.24 -3.89 3.26
CA VAL A 15 -3.51 -3.39 4.61
C VAL A 15 -2.81 -4.26 5.63
N TYR A 16 -2.02 -3.64 6.50
CA TYR A 16 -1.42 -4.34 7.62
C TYR A 16 -2.48 -4.79 8.63
N PRO A 17 -2.34 -5.99 9.20
CA PRO A 17 -3.29 -6.48 10.19
C PRO A 17 -3.17 -5.69 11.50
N TRP A 18 -4.27 -5.64 12.24
CA TRP A 18 -4.32 -5.17 13.63
C TRP A 18 -5.23 -6.08 14.46
N ARG A 19 -5.08 -6.04 15.79
CA ARG A 19 -5.83 -6.90 16.69
C ARG A 19 -7.33 -6.60 16.57
N ASN A 20 -8.15 -7.64 16.51
CA ASN A 20 -9.62 -7.57 16.39
C ASN A 20 -10.13 -6.97 15.07
N ASP A 21 -9.34 -6.95 14.00
CA ASP A 21 -9.81 -6.47 12.69
C ASP A 21 -10.73 -7.47 11.95
N GLY A 22 -10.87 -8.67 12.48
CA GLY A 22 -11.73 -9.73 11.94
C GLY A 22 -11.24 -10.35 10.63
N ARG A 23 -10.14 -9.87 10.06
CA ARG A 23 -9.61 -10.40 8.79
C ARG A 23 -8.72 -11.61 9.03
N PRO A 24 -8.83 -12.63 8.16
CA PRO A 24 -7.91 -13.75 8.24
C PRO A 24 -6.50 -13.30 7.92
N ILE A 25 -5.56 -13.54 8.82
CA ILE A 25 -4.16 -13.28 8.55
C ILE A 25 -3.68 -14.26 7.50
N ARG A 26 -3.13 -13.71 6.43
CA ARG A 26 -2.58 -14.51 5.34
C ARG A 26 -1.43 -15.35 5.89
N ARG A 27 -1.63 -16.67 5.90
CA ARG A 27 -0.54 -17.59 6.24
C ARG A 27 0.55 -17.47 5.19
N ASP A 28 1.72 -17.09 5.64
CA ASP A 28 2.90 -17.06 4.82
C ASP A 28 3.28 -18.47 4.38
N SER A 29 3.60 -18.63 3.10
CA SER A 29 4.10 -19.92 2.55
C SER A 29 5.58 -20.18 2.88
N ILE A 30 6.25 -19.25 3.55
CA ILE A 30 7.64 -19.37 3.96
C ILE A 30 7.75 -20.54 4.97
N GLU A 31 8.57 -21.52 4.66
CA GLU A 31 8.82 -22.64 5.58
C GLU A 31 9.72 -22.18 6.75
N PRO A 32 9.42 -22.61 7.99
CA PRO A 32 10.24 -22.33 9.14
C PRO A 32 11.62 -23.00 9.00
N LEU A 33 12.65 -22.39 9.57
CA LEU A 33 14.00 -22.92 9.57
C LEU A 33 14.49 -22.99 11.01
N SER A 34 14.79 -24.21 11.49
CA SER A 34 15.29 -24.40 12.86
C SER A 34 16.62 -23.67 13.10
N VAL A 35 16.90 -23.35 14.36
CA VAL A 35 18.15 -22.70 14.74
C VAL A 35 19.37 -23.48 14.22
N GLN A 36 19.39 -24.81 14.38
CA GLN A 36 20.53 -25.63 13.96
C GLN A 36 20.76 -25.55 12.45
N HIS A 37 19.69 -25.61 11.65
CA HIS A 37 19.82 -25.43 10.20
C HIS A 37 20.23 -24.02 9.82
N TYR A 38 19.68 -23.02 10.53
CA TYR A 38 20.04 -21.63 10.29
C TYR A 38 21.51 -21.36 10.61
N VAL A 39 22.01 -21.85 11.74
CA VAL A 39 23.42 -21.77 12.12
C VAL A 39 24.31 -22.39 11.05
N ALA A 40 23.94 -23.59 10.56
CA ALA A 40 24.68 -24.24 9.48
C ALA A 40 24.72 -23.41 8.19
N GLU A 41 23.61 -22.77 7.83
CA GLU A 41 23.53 -21.89 6.63
C GLU A 41 24.37 -20.62 6.76
N VAL A 42 24.51 -20.05 7.96
CA VAL A 42 25.22 -18.77 8.16
C VAL A 42 26.61 -18.94 8.77
N ALA A 43 27.03 -20.15 9.11
CA ALA A 43 28.26 -20.43 9.88
C ALA A 43 29.53 -19.78 9.30
N GLY A 44 29.67 -19.77 7.97
CA GLY A 44 30.79 -19.10 7.29
C GLY A 44 30.81 -17.60 7.54
N ALA A 45 29.69 -16.94 7.20
CA ALA A 45 29.53 -15.50 7.37
C ALA A 45 29.61 -15.07 8.84
N LEU A 46 29.05 -15.86 9.74
CA LEU A 46 29.09 -15.61 11.19
C LEU A 46 30.54 -15.64 11.69
N ARG A 47 31.30 -16.68 11.38
CA ARG A 47 32.72 -16.80 11.79
C ARG A 47 33.59 -15.67 11.21
N GLU A 48 33.43 -15.33 9.95
CA GLU A 48 34.18 -14.24 9.32
C GLU A 48 33.90 -12.90 10.02
N ARG A 49 32.64 -12.63 10.33
CA ARG A 49 32.23 -11.38 10.98
C ARG A 49 32.72 -11.31 12.42
N LEU A 50 32.55 -12.37 13.20
CA LEU A 50 33.01 -12.40 14.60
C LEU A 50 34.54 -12.39 14.72
N ALA A 51 35.27 -12.91 13.74
CA ALA A 51 36.73 -12.87 13.69
C ALA A 51 37.31 -11.52 13.25
N ALA A 52 36.47 -10.58 12.79
CA ALA A 52 36.93 -9.24 12.40
C ALA A 52 37.46 -8.50 13.66
N PRO A 53 38.63 -7.81 13.56
CA PRO A 53 39.26 -7.15 14.71
C PRO A 53 38.37 -6.13 15.43
N GLU A 54 37.45 -5.51 14.68
CA GLU A 54 36.52 -4.49 15.16
C GLU A 54 35.26 -5.07 15.80
N SER A 55 35.09 -6.41 15.74
CA SER A 55 33.90 -7.05 16.33
C SER A 55 33.91 -7.00 17.85
N ASP A 56 32.74 -6.78 18.40
CA ASP A 56 32.56 -6.79 19.85
C ASP A 56 32.84 -8.19 20.42
N ARG A 57 33.85 -8.27 21.27
CA ARG A 57 34.26 -9.52 21.91
C ARG A 57 33.16 -10.17 22.75
N ARG A 58 32.20 -9.39 23.26
CA ARG A 58 31.04 -9.91 23.99
C ARG A 58 30.16 -10.75 23.09
N LEU A 59 29.91 -10.28 21.85
CA LEU A 59 29.11 -11.04 20.88
C LEU A 59 29.83 -12.34 20.48
N THR A 60 31.17 -12.30 20.31
CA THR A 60 31.97 -13.49 20.03
C THR A 60 31.84 -14.50 21.17
N THR A 61 32.05 -14.06 22.41
CA THR A 61 31.97 -14.92 23.60
C THR A 61 30.57 -15.56 23.75
N VAL A 62 29.51 -14.76 23.57
CA VAL A 62 28.13 -15.25 23.70
C VAL A 62 27.83 -16.31 22.65
N VAL A 63 28.25 -16.11 21.41
CA VAL A 63 28.02 -17.08 20.32
C VAL A 63 28.85 -18.35 20.47
N GLU A 64 30.13 -18.24 20.93
CA GLU A 64 31.02 -19.39 21.17
C GLU A 64 30.53 -20.27 22.34
N GLN A 65 29.90 -19.67 23.33
CA GLN A 65 29.38 -20.37 24.51
C GLN A 65 27.92 -20.82 24.35
N CYS A 66 27.26 -20.43 23.25
CA CYS A 66 25.85 -20.71 23.05
C CYS A 66 25.57 -22.20 22.86
N ASP A 67 24.68 -22.74 23.67
CA ASP A 67 24.00 -24.01 23.37
C ASP A 67 22.88 -23.78 22.38
N TRP A 68 23.09 -24.16 21.13
CA TRP A 68 22.09 -23.99 20.07
C TRP A 68 20.84 -24.87 20.23
N ASN A 69 20.75 -25.70 21.26
CA ASN A 69 19.51 -26.37 21.62
C ASN A 69 18.63 -25.48 22.53
N THR A 70 19.27 -24.60 23.31
CA THR A 70 18.62 -23.65 24.22
C THR A 70 19.24 -22.26 24.10
N PRO A 71 19.21 -21.65 22.89
CA PRO A 71 19.91 -20.41 22.64
C PRO A 71 19.26 -19.24 23.40
N ASP A 72 20.10 -18.36 23.94
CA ASP A 72 19.66 -17.08 24.51
C ASP A 72 19.27 -16.06 23.43
N SER A 73 18.58 -14.99 23.84
CA SER A 73 18.09 -13.96 22.90
C SER A 73 19.19 -13.19 22.21
N VAL A 74 20.37 -13.00 22.85
CA VAL A 74 21.50 -12.26 22.26
C VAL A 74 22.12 -13.10 21.15
N SER A 75 22.39 -14.39 21.39
CA SER A 75 22.87 -15.31 20.37
C SER A 75 21.95 -15.40 19.16
N LEU A 76 20.63 -15.46 19.40
CA LEU A 76 19.62 -15.41 18.34
C LEU A 76 19.61 -14.05 17.62
N GLY A 77 19.80 -12.96 18.33
CA GLY A 77 19.93 -11.62 17.77
C GLY A 77 21.13 -11.50 16.81
N VAL A 78 22.27 -12.07 17.19
CA VAL A 78 23.45 -12.16 16.32
C VAL A 78 23.15 -12.93 15.04
N LEU A 79 22.49 -14.09 15.15
CA LEU A 79 22.07 -14.88 13.99
C LEU A 79 21.14 -14.09 13.06
N LEU A 80 20.11 -13.44 13.60
CA LEU A 80 19.17 -12.62 12.82
C LEU A 80 19.87 -11.49 12.08
N SER A 81 20.88 -10.87 12.70
CA SER A 81 21.69 -9.81 12.10
C SER A 81 22.56 -10.31 10.93
N CYS A 82 23.00 -11.57 10.99
CA CYS A 82 23.77 -12.19 9.91
C CYS A 82 22.91 -12.61 8.72
N GLY A 83 21.66 -12.97 8.96
CA GLY A 83 20.72 -13.52 7.97
C GLY A 83 19.72 -12.55 7.38
N ALA A 84 19.88 -11.24 7.57
CA ALA A 84 18.91 -10.20 7.19
C ALA A 84 18.51 -10.20 5.70
N ARG A 85 19.26 -10.88 4.83
CA ARG A 85 18.96 -11.00 3.41
C ARG A 85 18.20 -12.31 3.10
N ASN A 86 17.31 -12.27 2.09
CA ASN A 86 16.65 -13.45 1.50
C ASN A 86 15.64 -14.18 2.40
N ASN A 87 14.79 -13.46 3.14
CA ASN A 87 13.74 -14.07 3.98
C ASN A 87 14.24 -15.08 5.05
N ARG A 88 15.56 -15.27 5.20
CA ARG A 88 16.12 -16.23 6.15
C ARG A 88 15.78 -15.85 7.58
N ALA A 89 15.92 -14.57 7.93
CA ALA A 89 15.55 -14.07 9.25
C ALA A 89 14.07 -14.32 9.58
N VAL A 90 13.16 -14.15 8.61
CA VAL A 90 11.74 -14.45 8.78
C VAL A 90 11.52 -15.95 9.02
N ARG A 91 12.26 -16.84 8.34
CA ARG A 91 12.19 -18.30 8.54
C ARG A 91 12.59 -18.69 9.96
N LEU A 92 13.64 -18.08 10.49
CA LEU A 92 14.06 -18.29 11.89
C LEU A 92 13.04 -17.72 12.88
N LEU A 93 12.53 -16.51 12.66
CA LEU A 93 11.48 -15.93 13.50
C LEU A 93 10.22 -16.81 13.50
N LYS A 94 9.86 -17.39 12.36
CA LYS A 94 8.72 -18.31 12.24
C LYS A 94 8.93 -19.57 13.06
N TRP A 95 10.13 -20.14 12.99
CA TRP A 95 10.47 -21.32 13.82
C TRP A 95 10.41 -20.97 15.30
N LEU A 96 11.01 -19.84 15.74
CA LEU A 96 10.97 -19.37 17.12
C LEU A 96 9.52 -19.19 17.59
N THR A 97 8.68 -18.53 16.80
CA THR A 97 7.28 -18.33 17.16
C THR A 97 6.53 -19.65 17.34
N GLN A 98 6.77 -20.63 16.47
CA GLN A 98 6.10 -21.92 16.52
C GLN A 98 6.59 -22.82 17.68
N THR A 99 7.86 -22.71 18.05
CA THR A 99 8.51 -23.60 19.02
C THR A 99 8.55 -22.99 20.42
N HIS A 100 8.75 -21.66 20.52
CA HIS A 100 8.99 -20.97 21.77
C HIS A 100 8.04 -19.79 22.03
N GLY A 101 7.06 -19.58 21.13
CA GLY A 101 6.09 -18.50 21.22
C GLY A 101 6.58 -17.15 20.64
N VAL A 102 5.63 -16.23 20.47
CA VAL A 102 5.90 -14.92 19.84
C VAL A 102 6.87 -14.07 20.69
N HIS A 103 6.84 -14.24 22.01
CA HIS A 103 7.71 -13.50 22.93
C HIS A 103 9.20 -13.80 22.69
N ALA A 104 9.56 -15.07 22.51
CA ALA A 104 10.94 -15.47 22.21
C ALA A 104 11.42 -14.91 20.86
N ALA A 105 10.55 -14.95 19.83
CA ALA A 105 10.86 -14.36 18.54
C ALA A 105 11.04 -12.84 18.62
N LEU A 106 10.18 -12.16 19.40
CA LEU A 106 10.28 -10.71 19.62
C LEU A 106 11.57 -10.36 20.36
N ALA A 107 11.92 -11.08 21.44
CA ALA A 107 13.14 -10.85 22.20
C ALA A 107 14.40 -10.99 21.33
N ALA A 108 14.49 -12.06 20.53
CA ALA A 108 15.59 -12.27 19.62
C ALA A 108 15.69 -11.16 18.55
N TRP A 109 14.54 -10.74 18.03
CA TRP A 109 14.48 -9.65 17.07
C TRP A 109 14.90 -8.32 17.69
N MET A 110 14.46 -8.00 18.92
CA MET A 110 14.86 -6.79 19.64
C MET A 110 16.39 -6.75 19.81
N GLU A 111 17.02 -7.84 20.23
CA GLU A 111 18.49 -7.93 20.33
C GLU A 111 19.16 -7.66 18.98
N SER A 112 18.61 -8.20 17.89
CA SER A 112 19.17 -7.98 16.56
C SER A 112 19.20 -6.50 16.15
N ARG A 113 18.35 -5.66 16.77
CA ARG A 113 18.30 -4.21 16.50
C ARG A 113 19.47 -3.44 17.10
N HIS A 114 20.10 -4.01 18.10
CA HIS A 114 21.29 -3.44 18.72
C HIS A 114 22.60 -3.90 18.05
N ILE A 115 22.53 -4.85 17.11
CA ILE A 115 23.71 -5.45 16.47
C ILE A 115 23.86 -4.89 15.06
N ARG A 116 24.93 -4.13 14.83
CA ARG A 116 25.22 -3.47 13.56
C ARG A 116 26.47 -4.06 12.91
N SER A 117 26.48 -4.07 11.59
CA SER A 117 27.68 -4.37 10.80
C SER A 117 28.58 -3.13 10.73
N TRP A 118 29.90 -3.28 10.95
CA TRP A 118 30.87 -2.20 10.81
C TRP A 118 31.93 -2.55 9.74
N PRO A 119 32.32 -1.64 8.83
CA PRO A 119 31.70 -0.32 8.64
C PRO A 119 30.24 -0.41 8.24
N GLU A 120 29.47 0.61 8.63
CA GLU A 120 28.04 0.65 8.28
C GLU A 120 27.87 0.45 6.77
N TYR A 121 26.90 -0.36 6.44
CA TYR A 121 26.65 -0.79 5.09
C TYR A 121 26.27 0.40 4.19
N THR A 122 27.22 0.87 3.38
CA THR A 122 26.84 1.73 2.26
C THR A 122 26.36 0.83 1.13
N ALA A 123 25.28 1.21 0.44
CA ALA A 123 24.60 0.41 -0.59
C ALA A 123 25.50 -0.08 -1.73
N TYR A 124 26.76 0.32 -1.76
CA TYR A 124 27.74 0.07 -2.81
C TYR A 124 28.91 -0.82 -2.42
N SER A 125 29.11 -1.16 -1.13
CA SER A 125 30.20 -2.03 -0.73
C SER A 125 29.73 -3.38 -0.18
N TYR A 126 29.80 -4.41 -1.01
CA TYR A 126 29.55 -5.81 -0.64
C TYR A 126 30.76 -6.39 0.13
N ASN A 127 31.14 -5.79 1.24
CA ASN A 127 32.22 -6.34 2.03
C ASN A 127 31.69 -7.40 3.00
N HIS A 128 31.90 -8.68 2.69
CA HIS A 128 31.50 -9.82 3.52
C HIS A 128 32.20 -9.87 4.90
N ARG A 129 33.16 -8.99 5.15
CA ARG A 129 33.99 -8.94 6.36
C ARG A 129 33.58 -7.84 7.33
N SER A 130 32.32 -7.40 7.30
CA SER A 130 31.85 -6.39 8.26
C SER A 130 31.84 -6.98 9.66
N ALA A 131 32.53 -6.32 10.59
CA ALA A 131 32.50 -6.62 12.02
C ALA A 131 31.07 -6.49 12.59
N LEU A 132 30.80 -7.17 13.69
CA LEU A 132 29.54 -7.05 14.43
C LEU A 132 29.78 -6.25 15.71
N CYS A 133 29.07 -5.13 15.86
CA CYS A 133 29.17 -4.25 17.02
C CYS A 133 27.81 -4.14 17.71
N TYR A 134 27.83 -4.19 19.05
CA TYR A 134 26.64 -3.93 19.85
C TYR A 134 26.52 -2.43 20.13
N HIS A 135 25.34 -1.87 19.90
CA HIS A 135 25.03 -0.47 20.15
C HIS A 135 23.97 -0.34 21.24
N THR A 136 24.08 0.69 22.06
CA THR A 136 23.09 0.99 23.10
C THR A 136 21.76 1.44 22.50
N GLU A 137 21.81 2.17 21.38
CA GLU A 137 20.63 2.62 20.67
C GLU A 137 20.21 1.62 19.59
N PRO A 138 18.93 1.21 19.56
CA PRO A 138 18.44 0.33 18.52
C PRO A 138 18.48 1.02 17.15
N LEU A 139 18.69 0.23 16.10
CA LEU A 139 18.50 0.72 14.74
C LEU A 139 17.02 1.11 14.55
N GLY A 140 16.77 2.38 14.23
CA GLY A 140 15.45 2.82 13.79
C GLY A 140 15.00 2.01 12.58
N MET A 141 13.71 1.68 12.53
CA MET A 141 13.21 0.79 11.49
C MET A 141 12.03 1.35 10.73
N TRP A 142 12.04 0.98 9.50
CA TRP A 142 10.92 0.92 8.60
C TRP A 142 10.27 -0.47 8.61
N ALA A 143 9.03 -0.55 8.16
CA ALA A 143 8.31 -1.80 8.01
C ALA A 143 9.02 -2.72 6.98
N ASN A 144 9.78 -3.68 7.47
CA ASN A 144 10.42 -4.72 6.67
C ASN A 144 9.73 -6.08 6.87
N ASP A 145 10.20 -7.12 6.20
CA ASP A 145 9.60 -8.46 6.29
C ASP A 145 9.59 -9.01 7.72
N GLN A 146 10.60 -8.74 8.53
CA GLN A 146 10.69 -9.21 9.91
C GLN A 146 9.63 -8.53 10.80
N THR A 147 9.55 -7.19 10.74
CA THR A 147 8.55 -6.44 11.51
C THR A 147 7.13 -6.73 11.05
N ARG A 148 6.91 -6.92 9.75
CA ARG A 148 5.60 -7.32 9.21
C ARG A 148 5.20 -8.71 9.72
N TYR A 149 6.14 -9.65 9.72
CA TYR A 149 5.90 -10.98 10.26
C TYR A 149 5.54 -10.90 11.75
N LEU A 150 6.36 -10.23 12.57
CA LEU A 150 6.12 -10.08 14.01
C LEU A 150 4.78 -9.38 14.29
N ARG A 151 4.46 -8.30 13.58
CA ARG A 151 3.15 -7.64 13.70
C ARG A 151 2.00 -8.63 13.45
N ALA A 152 2.09 -9.44 12.40
CA ALA A 152 1.08 -10.44 12.10
C ALA A 152 0.95 -11.49 13.21
N GLN A 153 2.07 -11.90 13.83
CA GLN A 153 2.05 -12.84 14.96
C GLN A 153 1.45 -12.22 16.22
N LEU A 154 1.81 -10.97 16.55
CA LEU A 154 1.27 -10.23 17.69
C LEU A 154 -0.24 -10.00 17.60
N VAL A 155 -0.76 -9.81 16.39
CA VAL A 155 -2.20 -9.69 16.16
C VAL A 155 -2.96 -10.98 16.51
N CYS A 156 -2.33 -12.15 16.32
CA CYS A 156 -2.94 -13.47 16.49
C CYS A 156 -2.64 -14.14 17.83
N CYS A 157 -1.67 -13.65 18.60
CA CYS A 157 -1.28 -14.30 19.86
C CYS A 157 -2.36 -14.14 20.94
N SER A 158 -2.21 -14.88 22.03
CA SER A 158 -3.10 -14.78 23.20
C SER A 158 -3.03 -13.37 23.81
N ASP A 159 -4.02 -13.01 24.64
CA ASP A 159 -4.03 -11.72 25.34
C ASP A 159 -2.85 -11.62 26.31
N ASP A 160 -2.46 -12.72 26.97
CA ASP A 160 -1.31 -12.77 27.86
C ASP A 160 -0.01 -12.54 27.10
N ASP A 161 0.21 -13.24 25.98
CA ASP A 161 1.39 -13.05 25.13
C ASP A 161 1.45 -11.62 24.57
N TYR A 162 0.30 -11.05 24.22
CA TYR A 162 0.23 -9.68 23.73
C TYR A 162 0.61 -8.68 24.83
N THR A 163 0.12 -8.86 26.04
CA THR A 163 0.46 -8.01 27.18
C THR A 163 1.96 -8.06 27.48
N MET A 164 2.54 -9.26 27.53
CA MET A 164 4.00 -9.42 27.69
C MET A 164 4.80 -8.75 26.57
N ALA A 165 4.29 -8.81 25.33
CA ALA A 165 4.93 -8.13 24.22
C ALA A 165 4.82 -6.61 24.32
N LEU A 166 3.69 -6.06 24.78
CA LEU A 166 3.53 -4.63 25.03
C LEU A 166 4.54 -4.13 26.10
N ASP A 167 4.69 -4.86 27.19
CA ASP A 167 5.67 -4.52 28.23
C ASP A 167 7.10 -4.46 27.64
N ALA A 168 7.47 -5.45 26.82
CA ALA A 168 8.76 -5.48 26.16
C ALA A 168 8.95 -4.30 25.17
N LEU A 169 7.93 -3.98 24.36
CA LEU A 169 7.95 -2.89 23.39
C LEU A 169 7.90 -1.49 24.02
N SER A 170 7.43 -1.39 25.26
CA SER A 170 7.38 -0.14 26.01
C SER A 170 8.73 0.27 26.60
N THR A 171 9.74 -0.60 26.51
CA THR A 171 11.10 -0.29 26.96
C THR A 171 11.86 0.58 25.95
N ASP A 172 12.95 1.21 26.37
CA ASP A 172 13.85 1.99 25.49
C ASP A 172 14.68 1.11 24.53
N ARG A 173 14.49 -0.19 24.57
CA ARG A 173 15.16 -1.16 23.67
C ARG A 173 14.57 -1.19 22.25
N VAL A 174 13.44 -0.53 22.04
CA VAL A 174 12.78 -0.41 20.74
C VAL A 174 12.45 1.06 20.51
N ASP A 175 12.76 1.56 19.32
CA ASP A 175 12.33 2.92 18.98
C ASP A 175 10.80 3.02 18.96
N ALA A 176 10.29 4.17 19.37
CA ALA A 176 8.87 4.37 19.58
C ALA A 176 8.03 4.13 18.31
N THR A 177 8.55 4.49 17.13
CA THR A 177 7.88 4.28 15.82
C THR A 177 7.70 2.80 15.53
N THR A 178 8.74 2.01 15.77
CA THR A 178 8.68 0.55 15.60
C THR A 178 7.74 -0.10 16.60
N GLY A 179 7.77 0.32 17.86
CA GLY A 179 6.83 -0.14 18.90
C GLY A 179 5.37 0.08 18.47
N ALA A 180 5.04 1.30 18.04
CA ALA A 180 3.72 1.64 17.53
C ALA A 180 3.31 0.83 16.28
N PHE A 181 4.25 0.58 15.37
CA PHE A 181 4.00 -0.25 14.19
C PHE A 181 3.68 -1.70 14.57
N LEU A 182 4.42 -2.28 15.51
CA LEU A 182 4.24 -3.68 15.93
C LEU A 182 2.95 -3.89 16.73
N ALA A 183 2.59 -2.92 17.58
CA ALA A 183 1.40 -2.98 18.43
C ALA A 183 0.46 -1.79 18.19
N PRO A 184 -0.21 -1.71 17.03
CA PRO A 184 -0.98 -0.54 16.61
C PRO A 184 -2.30 -0.34 17.35
N THR A 185 -2.61 -1.15 18.33
CA THR A 185 -3.75 -0.99 19.26
C THR A 185 -3.34 -0.44 20.62
N SER A 186 -2.03 -0.20 20.84
CA SER A 186 -1.52 0.43 22.05
C SER A 186 -1.48 1.94 21.90
N GLU A 187 -2.43 2.62 22.56
CA GLU A 187 -2.49 4.09 22.61
C GLU A 187 -1.20 4.69 23.14
N GLU A 188 -0.60 4.08 24.17
CA GLU A 188 0.63 4.54 24.78
C GLU A 188 1.80 4.54 23.81
N LEU A 189 1.98 3.44 23.05
CA LEU A 189 3.06 3.34 22.06
C LEU A 189 2.89 4.32 20.91
N ILE A 190 1.65 4.51 20.45
CA ILE A 190 1.34 5.47 19.40
C ILE A 190 1.59 6.89 19.89
N HIS A 191 1.11 7.25 21.09
CA HIS A 191 1.33 8.57 21.66
C HIS A 191 2.82 8.86 21.84
N ARG A 192 3.59 7.91 22.39
CA ARG A 192 5.05 8.03 22.54
C ARG A 192 5.73 8.22 21.18
N ALA A 193 5.30 7.49 20.14
CA ALA A 193 5.84 7.65 18.80
C ALA A 193 5.51 9.03 18.21
N LEU A 194 4.28 9.48 18.34
CA LEU A 194 3.86 10.80 17.86
C LEU A 194 4.58 11.92 18.62
N ALA A 195 4.87 11.76 19.90
CA ALA A 195 5.66 12.74 20.66
C ALA A 195 7.10 12.93 20.14
N GLY A 196 7.67 11.93 19.47
CA GLY A 196 9.06 11.94 18.97
C GLY A 196 9.32 12.76 17.70
N GLY A 197 8.27 13.35 17.03
CA GLY A 197 8.46 14.12 15.79
C GLY A 197 9.45 15.29 15.88
N PRO A 198 9.90 15.86 14.77
CA PRO A 198 9.30 15.83 13.43
C PRO A 198 9.56 14.54 12.65
N PHE A 199 8.62 14.21 11.73
CA PHE A 199 8.68 12.99 10.96
C PHE A 199 9.17 13.23 9.53
N THR A 200 9.82 12.23 8.96
CA THR A 200 10.25 12.19 7.57
C THR A 200 9.76 10.92 6.90
N GLY A 201 9.79 10.88 5.58
CA GLY A 201 9.19 9.90 4.70
C GLY A 201 8.93 8.50 5.26
N MET A 202 9.98 7.74 5.60
CA MET A 202 9.81 6.37 6.08
C MET A 202 9.18 6.26 7.46
N THR A 203 9.53 7.16 8.38
CA THR A 203 8.93 7.21 9.72
C THR A 203 7.45 7.54 9.62
N PHE A 204 7.11 8.52 8.77
CA PHE A 204 5.74 8.88 8.48
C PHE A 204 4.93 7.69 7.93
N GLU A 205 5.45 6.98 6.91
CA GLU A 205 4.77 5.83 6.30
C GLU A 205 4.60 4.67 7.28
N THR A 206 5.57 4.45 8.16
CA THR A 206 5.47 3.44 9.21
C THR A 206 4.38 3.79 10.23
N LEU A 207 4.31 5.07 10.65
CA LEU A 207 3.29 5.55 11.58
C LEU A 207 1.89 5.60 10.97
N LEU A 208 1.75 5.84 9.65
CA LEU A 208 0.46 5.69 8.95
C LEU A 208 -0.16 4.30 9.17
N ALA A 209 0.67 3.26 9.29
CA ALA A 209 0.19 1.91 9.56
C ALA A 209 -0.18 1.68 11.04
N ALA A 210 0.16 2.60 11.94
CA ALA A 210 -0.09 2.49 13.37
C ALA A 210 -1.29 3.34 13.83
N VAL A 211 -1.43 4.56 13.32
CA VAL A 211 -2.52 5.48 13.70
C VAL A 211 -3.91 4.90 13.39
N HIS A 212 -4.88 5.17 14.24
CA HIS A 212 -6.22 4.61 14.12
C HIS A 212 -7.34 5.59 14.46
N THR A 213 -7.00 6.85 14.78
CA THR A 213 -7.98 7.92 14.92
C THR A 213 -7.64 9.08 13.97
N PRO A 214 -8.65 9.88 13.56
CA PRO A 214 -8.42 11.08 12.76
C PRO A 214 -7.49 12.07 13.45
N GLU A 215 -7.56 12.21 14.76
CA GLU A 215 -6.74 13.12 15.56
C GLU A 215 -5.26 12.72 15.51
N GLN A 216 -4.95 11.43 15.73
CA GLN A 216 -3.59 10.90 15.61
C GLN A 216 -3.05 11.09 14.20
N LEU A 217 -3.88 10.88 13.17
CA LEU A 217 -3.48 11.08 11.79
C LEU A 217 -3.17 12.56 11.50
N ASN A 218 -4.02 13.47 11.96
CA ASN A 218 -3.81 14.91 11.79
C ASN A 218 -2.52 15.34 12.50
N GLU A 219 -2.29 14.90 13.74
CA GLU A 219 -1.03 15.18 14.46
C GLU A 219 0.18 14.67 13.68
N LEU A 220 0.11 13.45 13.13
CA LEU A 220 1.18 12.89 12.31
C LEU A 220 1.45 13.73 11.06
N VAL A 221 0.40 14.14 10.34
CA VAL A 221 0.49 14.96 9.13
C VAL A 221 1.09 16.33 9.43
N ASP A 222 0.63 16.98 10.50
CA ASP A 222 1.06 18.35 10.88
C ASP A 222 2.53 18.38 11.31
N ARG A 223 3.05 17.29 11.89
CA ARG A 223 4.43 17.17 12.35
C ARG A 223 5.37 16.57 11.31
N THR A 224 4.86 16.25 10.12
CA THR A 224 5.68 15.68 9.04
C THR A 224 6.32 16.78 8.22
N THR A 225 7.66 16.80 8.17
CA THR A 225 8.46 17.81 7.47
C THR A 225 8.87 17.38 6.06
N SER A 226 8.91 16.08 5.77
CA SER A 226 9.19 15.55 4.44
C SER A 226 8.38 14.29 4.19
N TYR A 227 7.81 14.20 3.00
CA TYR A 227 7.07 13.03 2.50
C TYR A 227 7.91 12.19 1.54
N ASP A 228 9.16 12.57 1.30
CA ASP A 228 10.06 11.82 0.45
C ASP A 228 10.43 10.50 1.10
N SER A 229 10.13 9.41 0.43
CA SER A 229 10.48 8.07 0.85
C SER A 229 11.47 7.47 -0.14
N TRP A 230 12.58 6.94 0.37
CA TRP A 230 13.56 6.19 -0.42
C TRP A 230 13.09 4.76 -0.70
N SER A 231 11.97 4.35 -0.11
CA SER A 231 11.38 3.04 -0.37
C SER A 231 10.74 3.05 -1.76
N SER A 232 11.38 2.42 -2.73
CA SER A 232 10.78 2.11 -4.02
C SER A 232 10.06 0.78 -3.93
N GLY A 233 8.77 0.76 -4.21
CA GLY A 233 8.02 -0.48 -4.29
C GLY A 233 6.62 -0.41 -3.68
N THR A 234 5.87 -1.50 -3.80
CA THR A 234 4.47 -1.60 -3.35
C THR A 234 4.30 -1.53 -1.83
N GLU A 235 5.40 -1.56 -1.08
CA GLU A 235 5.41 -1.70 0.37
C GLU A 235 5.04 -0.40 1.11
N HIS A 236 5.52 0.74 0.62
CA HIS A 236 5.18 2.04 1.22
C HIS A 236 3.69 2.39 1.07
N MET A 237 3.03 1.91 0.02
CA MET A 237 1.58 2.09 -0.14
C MET A 237 0.76 1.36 0.92
N SER A 238 1.33 0.37 1.61
CA SER A 238 0.63 -0.37 2.68
C SER A 238 0.29 0.50 3.89
N GLY A 239 1.13 1.49 4.21
CA GLY A 239 0.83 2.49 5.26
C GLY A 239 -0.43 3.29 4.91
N TYR A 240 -0.50 3.85 3.70
CA TYR A 240 -1.66 4.61 3.21
C TYR A 240 -2.93 3.76 3.14
N ALA A 241 -2.82 2.52 2.65
CA ALA A 241 -3.94 1.58 2.62
C ALA A 241 -4.45 1.26 4.03
N THR A 242 -3.53 1.10 4.99
CA THR A 242 -3.89 0.80 6.37
C THR A 242 -4.55 1.99 7.05
N ALA A 243 -4.01 3.20 6.88
CA ALA A 243 -4.64 4.41 7.38
C ALA A 243 -6.05 4.58 6.79
N ALA A 244 -6.20 4.45 5.46
CA ALA A 244 -7.51 4.54 4.81
C ALA A 244 -8.50 3.49 5.34
N ALA A 245 -8.04 2.25 5.60
CA ALA A 245 -8.89 1.20 6.17
C ALA A 245 -9.33 1.49 7.61
N ARG A 246 -8.52 2.22 8.40
CA ARG A 246 -8.77 2.48 9.82
C ARG A 246 -9.52 3.78 10.08
N VAL A 247 -9.14 4.85 9.38
CA VAL A 247 -9.68 6.20 9.62
C VAL A 247 -10.54 6.73 8.46
N GLY A 248 -10.76 5.91 7.43
CA GLY A 248 -11.66 6.26 6.31
C GLY A 248 -11.20 7.53 5.57
N SER A 249 -12.15 8.45 5.36
CA SER A 249 -11.91 9.70 4.63
C SER A 249 -10.87 10.62 5.25
N ALA A 250 -10.59 10.52 6.55
CA ALA A 250 -9.52 11.30 7.18
C ALA A 250 -8.13 11.03 6.56
N ALA A 251 -7.92 9.84 5.96
CA ALA A 251 -6.67 9.51 5.27
C ALA A 251 -6.42 10.36 4.01
N ILE A 252 -7.44 11.04 3.46
CA ILE A 252 -7.34 11.87 2.26
C ILE A 252 -6.28 12.98 2.44
N ALA A 253 -6.20 13.58 3.62
CA ALA A 253 -5.23 14.62 3.91
C ALA A 253 -3.78 14.11 3.76
N ALA A 254 -3.47 12.95 4.32
CA ALA A 254 -2.14 12.32 4.21
C ALA A 254 -1.80 11.95 2.76
N ILE A 255 -2.77 11.39 2.03
CA ILE A 255 -2.61 11.04 0.61
C ILE A 255 -2.37 12.30 -0.22
N GLY A 256 -3.14 13.36 0.01
CA GLY A 256 -3.00 14.65 -0.66
C GLY A 256 -1.60 15.27 -0.46
N LYS A 257 -1.13 15.28 0.78
CA LYS A 257 0.22 15.76 1.11
C LYS A 257 1.32 14.99 0.39
N LYS A 258 1.21 13.66 0.30
CA LYS A 258 2.18 12.84 -0.47
C LYS A 258 2.15 13.17 -1.96
N LEU A 259 0.97 13.34 -2.54
CA LEU A 259 0.81 13.73 -3.95
C LEU A 259 1.44 15.09 -4.26
N ASP A 260 1.38 16.04 -3.31
CA ASP A 260 1.92 17.40 -3.48
C ASP A 260 3.45 17.48 -3.28
N ASN A 261 4.03 16.56 -2.52
CA ASN A 261 5.42 16.62 -2.08
C ASN A 261 6.35 15.58 -2.76
N GLY A 262 6.04 15.18 -3.97
CA GLY A 262 6.99 14.39 -4.76
C GLY A 262 6.74 12.87 -4.71
N SER A 263 5.66 12.46 -5.34
CA SER A 263 5.42 11.04 -5.63
C SER A 263 6.10 10.64 -6.94
N THR A 264 6.57 9.41 -7.04
CA THR A 264 6.92 8.83 -8.35
C THR A 264 5.66 8.70 -9.22
N VAL A 265 5.83 8.55 -10.53
CA VAL A 265 4.67 8.37 -11.44
C VAL A 265 3.84 7.13 -11.06
N ALA A 266 4.50 6.08 -10.57
CA ALA A 266 3.83 4.85 -10.13
C ALA A 266 3.03 5.09 -8.84
N ASP A 267 3.65 5.75 -7.85
CA ASP A 267 3.02 6.09 -6.57
C ASP A 267 1.82 7.01 -6.77
N THR A 268 1.96 8.01 -7.64
CA THR A 268 0.88 8.93 -7.99
C THR A 268 -0.35 8.17 -8.50
N ALA A 269 -0.16 7.21 -9.40
CA ALA A 269 -1.28 6.43 -9.94
C ALA A 269 -1.97 5.59 -8.87
N GLU A 270 -1.20 5.00 -7.94
CA GLU A 270 -1.74 4.21 -6.83
C GLU A 270 -2.46 5.07 -5.79
N LEU A 271 -1.89 6.21 -5.40
CA LEU A 271 -2.53 7.14 -4.46
C LEU A 271 -3.83 7.73 -5.02
N VAL A 272 -3.84 8.06 -6.31
CA VAL A 272 -5.03 8.53 -7.03
C VAL A 272 -6.09 7.43 -7.10
N GLU A 273 -5.70 6.17 -7.32
CA GLU A 273 -6.60 5.02 -7.25
C GLU A 273 -7.19 4.86 -5.83
N LEU A 274 -6.38 5.01 -4.80
CA LEU A 274 -6.84 4.92 -3.40
C LEU A 274 -7.86 6.01 -3.07
N LEU A 275 -7.64 7.26 -3.51
CA LEU A 275 -8.61 8.36 -3.36
C LEU A 275 -9.94 8.04 -4.03
N SER A 276 -9.94 7.35 -5.18
CA SER A 276 -11.19 7.00 -5.89
C SER A 276 -12.08 6.01 -5.16
N MET A 277 -11.59 5.40 -4.07
CA MET A 277 -12.36 4.50 -3.22
C MET A 277 -13.00 5.21 -2.01
N CYS A 278 -12.69 6.50 -1.81
CA CYS A 278 -13.22 7.30 -0.72
C CYS A 278 -14.39 8.17 -1.22
N PRO A 279 -15.66 7.74 -1.10
CA PRO A 279 -16.80 8.48 -1.64
C PRO A 279 -17.17 9.68 -0.74
N SER A 280 -16.32 10.70 -0.77
CA SER A 280 -16.47 11.92 0.04
C SER A 280 -16.15 13.18 -0.75
N ALA A 281 -16.68 14.33 -0.32
CA ALA A 281 -16.41 15.63 -0.94
C ALA A 281 -14.91 15.96 -0.96
N GLU A 282 -14.20 15.62 0.12
CA GLU A 282 -12.76 15.85 0.26
C GLU A 282 -11.97 15.07 -0.79
N ALA A 283 -12.35 13.82 -1.09
CA ALA A 283 -11.69 13.02 -2.13
C ALA A 283 -11.93 13.61 -3.53
N PHE A 284 -13.15 14.08 -3.81
CA PHE A 284 -13.43 14.79 -5.06
C PHE A 284 -12.58 16.05 -5.19
N GLN A 285 -12.53 16.89 -4.16
CA GLN A 285 -11.73 18.13 -4.15
C GLN A 285 -10.24 17.83 -4.30
N ALA A 286 -9.73 16.79 -3.60
CA ALA A 286 -8.35 16.35 -3.72
C ALA A 286 -7.98 15.89 -5.13
N LEU A 287 -8.89 15.20 -5.84
CA LEU A 287 -8.69 14.78 -7.22
C LEU A 287 -8.87 15.92 -8.23
N LEU A 288 -9.84 16.81 -8.00
CA LEU A 288 -10.07 17.98 -8.85
C LEU A 288 -8.90 18.95 -8.83
N SER A 289 -8.31 19.20 -7.67
CA SER A 289 -7.11 20.05 -7.56
C SER A 289 -5.88 19.44 -8.25
N ARG A 290 -5.89 18.13 -8.52
CA ARG A 290 -4.77 17.37 -9.10
C ARG A 290 -5.14 16.67 -10.40
N GLN A 291 -6.07 17.22 -11.17
CA GLN A 291 -6.56 16.64 -12.43
C GLN A 291 -5.48 16.42 -13.50
N GLN A 292 -4.31 17.03 -13.38
CA GLN A 292 -3.12 16.82 -14.19
C GLN A 292 -2.38 15.51 -13.85
N CYS A 293 -2.60 14.96 -12.66
CA CYS A 293 -1.99 13.70 -12.25
C CYS A 293 -2.51 12.53 -13.10
N LYS A 294 -1.60 11.59 -13.41
CA LYS A 294 -1.95 10.39 -14.16
C LYS A 294 -3.07 9.61 -13.45
N GLY A 295 -4.16 9.37 -14.15
CA GLY A 295 -5.29 8.62 -13.62
C GLY A 295 -6.36 9.46 -12.89
N ALA A 296 -6.08 10.71 -12.50
CA ALA A 296 -7.02 11.51 -11.71
C ALA A 296 -8.40 11.68 -12.37
N ARG A 297 -8.45 11.93 -13.67
CA ARG A 297 -9.72 12.05 -14.41
C ARG A 297 -10.50 10.72 -14.45
N GLN A 298 -9.80 9.58 -14.55
CA GLN A 298 -10.44 8.26 -14.51
C GLN A 298 -10.96 7.97 -13.10
N SER A 299 -10.21 8.33 -12.07
CA SER A 299 -10.62 8.21 -10.67
C SER A 299 -11.81 9.10 -10.32
N LEU A 300 -11.85 10.34 -10.81
CA LEU A 300 -13.02 11.22 -10.68
C LEU A 300 -14.27 10.58 -11.31
N ARG A 301 -14.15 9.99 -12.50
CA ARG A 301 -15.28 9.28 -13.13
C ARG A 301 -15.74 8.09 -12.30
N ALA A 302 -14.81 7.26 -11.83
CA ALA A 302 -15.12 6.11 -11.00
C ALA A 302 -15.81 6.54 -9.69
N LEU A 303 -15.33 7.60 -9.06
CA LEU A 303 -15.89 8.15 -7.85
C LEU A 303 -17.28 8.76 -8.08
N THR A 304 -17.52 9.44 -9.22
CA THR A 304 -18.84 9.96 -9.60
C THR A 304 -19.84 8.81 -9.81
N ILE A 305 -19.42 7.68 -10.35
CA ILE A 305 -20.28 6.50 -10.50
C ILE A 305 -20.60 5.90 -9.10
N LEU A 306 -19.63 5.88 -8.21
CA LEU A 306 -19.76 5.32 -6.87
C LEU A 306 -20.65 6.20 -5.96
N ALA A 307 -20.52 7.52 -6.06
CA ALA A 307 -21.22 8.50 -5.24
C ALA A 307 -21.73 9.67 -6.12
N PRO A 308 -22.77 9.46 -6.92
CA PRO A 308 -23.17 10.43 -7.94
C PRO A 308 -23.69 11.75 -7.35
N GLU A 309 -24.40 11.74 -6.25
CA GLU A 309 -24.88 12.95 -5.55
C GLU A 309 -23.71 13.87 -5.16
N ILE A 310 -22.70 13.31 -4.48
CA ILE A 310 -21.50 14.05 -4.07
C ILE A 310 -20.73 14.47 -5.31
N GLY A 311 -20.56 13.57 -6.29
CA GLY A 311 -19.79 13.82 -7.50
C GLY A 311 -20.35 14.96 -8.33
N LEU A 312 -21.64 14.96 -8.59
CA LEU A 312 -22.30 16.04 -9.35
C LEU A 312 -22.21 17.38 -8.61
N THR A 313 -22.39 17.36 -7.30
CA THR A 313 -22.27 18.56 -6.46
C THR A 313 -20.85 19.15 -6.52
N GLU A 314 -19.82 18.34 -6.33
CA GLU A 314 -18.43 18.82 -6.30
C GLU A 314 -17.92 19.21 -7.69
N LEU A 315 -18.32 18.49 -8.74
CA LEU A 315 -18.01 18.85 -10.14
C LEU A 315 -18.65 20.19 -10.51
N SER A 316 -19.90 20.44 -10.12
CA SER A 316 -20.59 21.73 -10.30
C SER A 316 -19.87 22.86 -9.56
N ARG A 317 -19.60 22.69 -8.27
CA ARG A 317 -18.91 23.66 -7.43
C ARG A 317 -17.51 24.03 -7.92
N SER A 318 -16.85 23.11 -8.62
CA SER A 318 -15.51 23.35 -9.15
C SER A 318 -15.47 24.47 -10.20
N GLY A 319 -16.57 24.74 -10.88
CA GLY A 319 -16.68 25.72 -11.98
C GLY A 319 -15.74 25.45 -13.15
N SER A 320 -14.98 24.34 -13.12
CA SER A 320 -13.94 24.04 -14.08
C SER A 320 -14.53 23.49 -15.40
N ASN A 321 -13.87 23.74 -16.54
CA ASN A 321 -14.26 23.16 -17.80
C ASN A 321 -14.22 21.61 -17.77
N VAL A 322 -13.28 21.03 -17.01
CA VAL A 322 -13.18 19.59 -16.84
C VAL A 322 -14.37 19.06 -16.01
N GLY A 323 -14.71 19.72 -14.90
CA GLY A 323 -15.88 19.37 -14.10
C GLY A 323 -17.16 19.41 -14.93
N ARG A 324 -17.37 20.48 -15.69
CA ARG A 324 -18.52 20.64 -16.58
C ARG A 324 -18.59 19.55 -17.65
N ALA A 325 -17.47 19.24 -18.32
CA ALA A 325 -17.41 18.17 -19.32
C ALA A 325 -17.69 16.79 -18.71
N MET A 326 -17.24 16.55 -17.48
CA MET A 326 -17.51 15.29 -16.77
C MET A 326 -18.98 15.16 -16.35
N MET A 327 -19.60 16.23 -15.85
CA MET A 327 -21.02 16.26 -15.55
C MET A 327 -21.87 15.99 -16.79
N GLN A 328 -21.57 16.64 -17.91
CA GLN A 328 -22.24 16.43 -19.19
C GLN A 328 -22.12 14.97 -19.65
N ALA A 329 -20.90 14.40 -19.59
CA ALA A 329 -20.67 13.01 -19.95
C ALA A 329 -21.43 12.05 -19.03
N TYR A 330 -21.50 12.34 -17.73
CA TYR A 330 -22.25 11.54 -16.75
C TYR A 330 -23.74 11.62 -17.00
N ALA A 331 -24.31 12.83 -17.17
CA ALA A 331 -25.72 13.04 -17.44
C ALA A 331 -26.20 12.30 -18.71
N ARG A 332 -25.37 12.31 -19.77
CA ARG A 332 -25.65 11.57 -21.01
C ARG A 332 -25.63 10.05 -20.85
N SER A 333 -24.71 9.54 -20.02
CA SER A 333 -24.52 8.09 -19.86
C SER A 333 -25.46 7.47 -18.81
N HIS A 334 -26.01 8.28 -17.90
CA HIS A 334 -26.85 7.85 -16.78
C HIS A 334 -28.08 8.77 -16.59
N PRO A 335 -28.92 8.97 -17.62
CA PRO A 335 -30.04 9.92 -17.55
C PRO A 335 -31.07 9.56 -16.47
N ASP A 336 -31.31 8.27 -16.27
CA ASP A 336 -32.26 7.80 -15.26
C ASP A 336 -31.81 8.14 -13.84
N ILE A 337 -30.52 7.93 -13.54
CA ILE A 337 -29.92 8.25 -12.23
C ILE A 337 -29.95 9.75 -11.99
N VAL A 338 -29.64 10.55 -13.00
CA VAL A 338 -29.66 12.01 -12.91
C VAL A 338 -31.08 12.51 -12.64
N THR A 339 -32.08 11.97 -13.34
CA THR A 339 -33.48 12.33 -13.12
C THR A 339 -33.95 12.00 -11.69
N GLU A 340 -33.52 10.86 -11.14
CA GLU A 340 -33.84 10.46 -9.77
C GLU A 340 -33.15 11.36 -8.72
N LEU A 341 -31.93 11.79 -8.99
CA LEU A 341 -31.13 12.59 -8.04
C LEU A 341 -31.44 14.08 -8.08
N THR A 342 -31.85 14.62 -9.24
CA THR A 342 -32.10 16.06 -9.43
C THR A 342 -32.97 16.69 -8.32
N PRO A 343 -34.05 16.06 -7.81
CA PRO A 343 -34.84 16.63 -6.73
C PRO A 343 -34.13 16.73 -5.37
N ALA A 344 -33.06 15.95 -5.16
CA ALA A 344 -32.27 15.91 -3.93
C ALA A 344 -31.02 16.82 -3.98
N LEU A 345 -30.68 17.33 -5.17
CA LEU A 345 -29.51 18.20 -5.36
C LEU A 345 -29.85 19.66 -5.03
N ASP A 346 -28.85 20.44 -4.70
CA ASP A 346 -28.95 21.90 -4.56
C ASP A 346 -29.51 22.51 -5.88
N SER A 347 -30.36 23.54 -5.79
CA SER A 347 -31.00 24.16 -6.95
C SER A 347 -30.04 24.62 -8.05
N ASP A 348 -28.87 25.12 -7.65
CA ASP A 348 -27.85 25.59 -8.61
C ASP A 348 -27.17 24.41 -9.34
N VAL A 349 -27.01 23.27 -8.64
CA VAL A 349 -26.47 22.03 -9.23
C VAL A 349 -27.48 21.44 -10.20
N ALA A 350 -28.75 21.36 -9.78
CA ALA A 350 -29.86 20.88 -10.62
C ALA A 350 -29.98 21.70 -11.90
N LYS A 351 -29.98 23.02 -11.79
CA LYS A 351 -29.99 23.94 -12.92
C LYS A 351 -28.79 23.75 -13.84
N THR A 352 -27.59 23.60 -13.28
CA THR A 352 -26.39 23.36 -14.09
C THR A 352 -26.51 22.07 -14.89
N ILE A 353 -27.09 21.04 -14.33
CA ILE A 353 -27.32 19.75 -15.02
C ILE A 353 -28.37 19.90 -16.13
N GLU A 354 -29.47 20.63 -15.86
CA GLU A 354 -30.50 20.93 -16.87
C GLU A 354 -29.92 21.72 -18.05
N ASP A 355 -29.17 22.80 -17.76
CA ASP A 355 -28.48 23.60 -18.78
C ASP A 355 -27.53 22.74 -19.65
N LEU A 356 -26.83 21.79 -19.04
CA LEU A 356 -25.93 20.88 -19.75
C LEU A 356 -26.66 19.78 -20.54
N ALA A 357 -27.86 19.39 -20.09
CA ALA A 357 -28.71 18.44 -20.79
C ALA A 357 -29.39 19.09 -22.04
N GLU A 358 -29.77 20.38 -21.92
CA GLU A 358 -30.36 21.14 -23.04
C GLU A 358 -29.37 21.44 -24.17
N ILE A 359 -28.06 21.44 -23.92
CA ILE A 359 -27.03 21.54 -24.99
C ILE A 359 -26.96 20.19 -25.76
N HIS A 360 -28.08 19.64 -26.08
CA HIS A 360 -28.22 18.57 -27.07
C HIS A 360 -28.38 19.23 -28.41
N ASP A 361 -27.30 19.38 -29.17
CA ASP A 361 -27.40 19.28 -30.61
C ASP A 361 -27.74 17.81 -30.89
N PRO A 362 -28.98 17.47 -31.22
CA PRO A 362 -29.26 16.12 -31.69
C PRO A 362 -28.31 15.88 -32.85
N LEU A 363 -27.49 14.82 -32.76
CA LEU A 363 -26.74 14.36 -33.95
C LEU A 363 -27.74 14.36 -35.07
N PRO A 364 -27.50 15.12 -36.17
CA PRO A 364 -28.47 15.18 -37.26
C PRO A 364 -28.81 13.74 -37.64
N GLU A 365 -30.10 13.40 -37.69
CA GLU A 365 -30.58 12.04 -38.01
C GLU A 365 -29.96 11.52 -39.33
N SER A 366 -29.36 12.41 -40.12
CA SER A 366 -28.65 12.13 -41.35
C SER A 366 -27.15 11.90 -41.22
N ALA A 367 -26.56 11.96 -40.02
CA ALA A 367 -25.15 11.61 -39.82
C ALA A 367 -25.01 10.10 -39.92
N ALA A 368 -24.96 9.59 -41.16
CA ALA A 368 -24.51 8.23 -41.37
C ALA A 368 -23.17 8.03 -40.63
N PRO A 369 -23.00 6.91 -39.92
CA PRO A 369 -21.72 6.60 -39.28
C PRO A 369 -20.59 6.79 -40.30
N PRO A 370 -19.45 7.37 -39.91
CA PRO A 370 -18.33 7.50 -40.85
C PRO A 370 -18.11 6.18 -41.57
N ALA A 371 -17.81 6.21 -42.86
CA ALA A 371 -17.65 5.02 -43.70
C ALA A 371 -16.68 3.98 -43.09
N VAL A 372 -15.73 4.43 -42.26
CA VAL A 372 -14.81 3.62 -41.45
C VAL A 372 -15.52 2.75 -40.42
N LEU A 373 -16.70 3.16 -39.93
CA LEU A 373 -17.51 2.38 -38.97
C LEU A 373 -18.56 1.51 -39.65
N GLN A 374 -18.81 1.73 -40.96
CA GLN A 374 -19.77 0.93 -41.73
C GLN A 374 -19.18 -0.40 -42.20
N ASP A 375 -17.86 -0.50 -42.32
CA ASP A 375 -17.16 -1.72 -42.73
C ASP A 375 -16.36 -2.35 -41.56
N GLN A 376 -17.11 -2.83 -40.56
CA GLN A 376 -16.51 -3.50 -39.37
C GLN A 376 -15.68 -4.75 -39.73
N SER A 377 -15.99 -5.41 -40.86
CA SER A 377 -15.25 -6.58 -41.34
C SER A 377 -13.82 -6.22 -41.76
N ASN A 378 -13.63 -5.04 -42.34
CA ASN A 378 -12.31 -4.53 -42.73
C ASN A 378 -11.45 -4.11 -41.54
N LEU A 379 -12.03 -3.52 -40.50
CA LEU A 379 -11.30 -3.12 -39.28
C LEU A 379 -10.74 -4.32 -38.53
N VAL A 380 -11.55 -5.39 -38.37
CA VAL A 380 -11.08 -6.64 -37.70
C VAL A 380 -10.00 -7.31 -38.57
N THR A 381 -10.17 -7.36 -39.88
CA THR A 381 -9.20 -7.96 -40.80
C THR A 381 -7.89 -7.16 -40.83
N GLN A 382 -7.96 -5.84 -40.78
CA GLN A 382 -6.80 -4.96 -40.78
C GLN A 382 -6.05 -5.01 -39.43
N ALA A 383 -6.78 -5.07 -38.31
CA ALA A 383 -6.20 -5.29 -36.97
C ALA A 383 -5.50 -6.65 -36.87
N LEU A 384 -6.07 -7.71 -37.41
CA LEU A 384 -5.47 -9.04 -37.48
C LEU A 384 -4.20 -9.10 -38.35
N ARG A 385 -4.15 -8.34 -39.44
CA ARG A 385 -2.99 -8.25 -40.33
C ARG A 385 -1.84 -7.43 -39.76
N SER A 386 -2.12 -6.49 -38.87
CA SER A 386 -1.13 -5.65 -38.21
C SER A 386 -0.67 -6.23 -36.87
N THR A 387 -1.20 -7.38 -36.45
CA THR A 387 -0.84 -8.01 -35.18
C THR A 387 0.60 -8.54 -35.24
N PRO A 388 1.50 -8.13 -34.32
CA PRO A 388 2.86 -8.67 -34.31
C PRO A 388 2.85 -10.19 -34.15
N GLY A 389 3.72 -10.90 -34.88
CA GLY A 389 3.75 -12.36 -34.92
C GLY A 389 4.04 -13.09 -33.60
N TRP A 390 4.31 -12.33 -32.53
CA TRP A 390 4.48 -12.85 -31.17
C TRP A 390 3.15 -12.90 -30.37
N LEU A 391 2.06 -12.31 -30.90
CA LEU A 391 0.75 -12.39 -30.25
C LEU A 391 0.09 -13.70 -30.68
N MET A 392 -0.08 -14.63 -29.73
CA MET A 392 -0.74 -15.91 -29.99
C MET A 392 -2.22 -15.67 -30.32
N PRO A 393 -2.81 -16.40 -31.30
CA PRO A 393 -4.23 -16.29 -31.65
C PRO A 393 -5.18 -16.52 -30.46
N GLU A 394 -4.75 -17.30 -29.48
CA GLU A 394 -5.49 -17.60 -28.24
C GLU A 394 -5.60 -16.41 -27.29
N MET A 395 -4.79 -15.37 -27.48
CA MET A 395 -4.85 -14.12 -26.70
C MET A 395 -5.86 -13.12 -27.27
N LEU A 396 -6.42 -13.38 -28.44
CA LEU A 396 -7.43 -12.54 -29.04
C LEU A 396 -8.82 -12.88 -28.45
N PRO A 397 -9.62 -11.86 -28.08
CA PRO A 397 -10.96 -12.11 -27.59
C PRO A 397 -11.81 -12.82 -28.65
N GLN A 398 -12.47 -13.89 -28.26
CA GLN A 398 -13.39 -14.60 -29.14
C GLN A 398 -14.57 -13.67 -29.51
N VAL A 399 -14.74 -13.41 -30.78
CA VAL A 399 -15.89 -12.67 -31.29
C VAL A 399 -17.04 -13.67 -31.47
N ALA A 400 -18.08 -13.55 -30.64
CA ALA A 400 -19.27 -14.36 -30.75
C ALA A 400 -20.26 -13.72 -31.74
N MET A 401 -20.79 -14.51 -32.68
CA MET A 401 -21.93 -14.10 -33.50
C MET A 401 -23.21 -14.30 -32.70
N VAL A 402 -23.95 -13.25 -32.42
CA VAL A 402 -25.27 -13.29 -31.81
C VAL A 402 -26.26 -12.76 -32.83
N ASP A 403 -27.20 -13.59 -33.25
CA ASP A 403 -28.30 -13.26 -34.21
C ASP A 403 -27.85 -12.59 -35.53
N GLY A 404 -26.73 -13.05 -36.09
CA GLY A 404 -26.23 -12.53 -37.37
C GLY A 404 -25.56 -11.14 -37.29
N GLN A 405 -25.41 -10.56 -36.11
CA GLN A 405 -24.65 -9.34 -35.85
C GLN A 405 -23.40 -9.63 -35.01
N PHE A 406 -22.29 -9.00 -35.35
CA PHE A 406 -21.06 -9.07 -34.55
C PHE A 406 -21.26 -8.32 -33.25
N GLY A 407 -21.45 -9.03 -32.14
CA GLY A 407 -21.47 -8.48 -30.80
C GLY A 407 -20.13 -8.76 -30.09
N ILE A 408 -19.38 -7.73 -29.70
CA ILE A 408 -18.25 -7.88 -28.81
C ILE A 408 -18.79 -7.79 -27.37
N PRO A 409 -18.61 -8.83 -26.53
CA PRO A 409 -19.02 -8.74 -25.13
C PRO A 409 -18.37 -7.53 -24.47
N ARG A 410 -19.13 -6.75 -23.71
CA ARG A 410 -18.64 -5.51 -23.04
C ARG A 410 -17.34 -5.71 -22.24
N ALA A 411 -17.13 -6.89 -21.68
CA ALA A 411 -15.90 -7.24 -20.95
C ALA A 411 -14.63 -7.24 -21.82
N ASN A 412 -14.75 -7.34 -23.14
CA ASN A 412 -13.62 -7.47 -24.06
C ASN A 412 -13.34 -6.19 -24.88
N ILE A 413 -14.12 -5.13 -24.68
CA ILE A 413 -13.94 -3.85 -25.42
C ILE A 413 -12.68 -3.10 -24.93
N VAL A 414 -12.35 -3.17 -23.65
CA VAL A 414 -11.22 -2.45 -23.07
C VAL A 414 -9.86 -2.89 -23.63
N PRO A 415 -9.55 -4.20 -23.79
CA PRO A 415 -8.32 -4.64 -24.44
C PRO A 415 -8.20 -4.23 -25.91
N LEU A 416 -9.29 -4.22 -26.65
CA LEU A 416 -9.31 -3.83 -28.05
C LEU A 416 -8.99 -2.34 -28.25
N ILE A 417 -9.55 -1.48 -27.40
CA ILE A 417 -9.26 -0.02 -27.42
C ILE A 417 -7.80 0.25 -27.03
N THR A 418 -7.23 -0.55 -26.15
CA THR A 418 -5.82 -0.41 -25.75
C THR A 418 -4.88 -0.84 -26.88
N LEU A 419 -5.20 -1.91 -27.63
CA LEU A 419 -4.44 -2.35 -28.79
C LEU A 419 -4.48 -1.32 -29.96
N CYS A 420 -5.60 -0.69 -30.21
CA CYS A 420 -5.73 0.36 -31.24
C CYS A 420 -5.01 1.68 -30.88
N ARG A 421 -4.60 1.89 -29.63
CA ARG A 421 -3.81 3.07 -29.20
C ARG A 421 -2.30 2.85 -29.23
N LEU A 422 -1.85 1.63 -29.39
CA LEU A 422 -0.44 1.27 -29.44
C LEU A 422 0.07 1.04 -30.89
N SER A 423 -0.80 1.10 -31.86
CA SER A 423 -0.51 1.15 -33.32
C SER A 423 -0.68 2.59 -33.85
#